data_fd3a8f510d97dfb434173742f8b85edc
#
_entry.id   fd3a8f510d97dfb434173742f8b85edc
#
_cell.length_a   1.000
_cell.length_b   1.000
_cell.length_c   1.000
_cell.angle_alpha   90.00
_cell.angle_beta   90.00
_cell.angle_gamma   90.00
#
_symmetry.space_group_name_H-M   'P 1'
#
loop_
_entity.id
_entity.type
_entity.pdbx_description
1 polymer ?
#
loop_
_entity_poly.entity_id
_entity_poly.type
_entity_poly.pdbx_seq_one_letter_code
_entity_poly.pdbx_strand_id
1 'polypeptide(L)'
;LDPVIYDCYLHAKNIEEKEYHIIATMQPTSPLLLTNSLDGALEKIINDNGIDTIIAAKDATHLSWKKENDKYLPNYTERVNRQYLSPEFTETGAFLITRNDIISENNRIGKNVDLALLSGGEEIDIDSYEDWSLCEYYLKRKHILFVVTGNSTVGLGHVYNTLLIANDILN
;
A
#
# COMPACT_ATOMS: atom_id res chain seq x y z
N LEU A 1 0.93 -20.51 1.92
CA LEU A 1 -0.25 -19.65 2.11
C LEU A 1 -1.39 -20.03 1.14
N ASP A 2 -1.10 -20.29 -0.16
CA ASP A 2 -2.11 -20.55 -1.19
C ASP A 2 -3.04 -21.74 -0.86
N PRO A 3 -2.55 -22.90 -0.38
CA PRO A 3 -3.43 -24.01 0.02
C PRO A 3 -4.43 -23.61 1.12
N VAL A 4 -3.98 -22.80 2.10
CA VAL A 4 -4.85 -22.36 3.20
C VAL A 4 -5.95 -21.44 2.71
N ILE A 5 -5.63 -20.49 1.81
CA ILE A 5 -6.62 -19.57 1.25
C ILE A 5 -7.63 -20.32 0.38
N TYR A 6 -7.15 -21.27 -0.42
CA TYR A 6 -8.01 -22.11 -1.23
C TYR A 6 -8.97 -22.97 -0.39
N ASP A 7 -8.46 -23.59 0.68
CA ASP A 7 -9.28 -24.36 1.62
C ASP A 7 -10.32 -23.49 2.32
N CYS A 8 -9.94 -22.30 2.79
CA CYS A 8 -10.87 -21.32 3.36
C CYS A 8 -11.96 -20.91 2.38
N TYR A 9 -11.62 -20.67 1.12
CA TYR A 9 -12.59 -20.35 0.07
C TYR A 9 -13.60 -21.49 -0.13
N LEU A 10 -13.11 -22.74 -0.28
CA LEU A 10 -13.97 -23.91 -0.45
C LEU A 10 -14.87 -24.15 0.77
N HIS A 11 -14.32 -23.96 1.96
CA HIS A 11 -15.06 -24.11 3.21
C HIS A 11 -16.18 -23.07 3.33
N ALA A 12 -15.89 -21.80 3.08
CA ALA A 12 -16.89 -20.74 3.11
C ALA A 12 -18.00 -20.96 2.07
N LYS A 13 -17.62 -21.33 0.83
CA LYS A 13 -18.57 -21.67 -0.23
C LYS A 13 -19.53 -22.80 0.17
N ASN A 14 -19.02 -23.86 0.80
CA ASN A 14 -19.79 -25.01 1.20
C ASN A 14 -20.71 -24.74 2.41
N ILE A 15 -20.26 -23.96 3.38
CA ILE A 15 -21.07 -23.63 4.57
C ILE A 15 -22.17 -22.63 4.26
N GLU A 16 -21.85 -21.59 3.50
CA GLU A 16 -22.82 -20.52 3.23
C GLU A 16 -23.68 -20.78 1.99
N GLU A 17 -23.37 -21.84 1.24
CA GLU A 17 -24.05 -22.19 -0.03
C GLU A 17 -24.08 -20.99 -1.01
N LYS A 18 -22.99 -20.18 -1.00
CA LYS A 18 -22.86 -18.97 -1.81
C LYS A 18 -21.68 -19.07 -2.79
N GLU A 19 -21.83 -18.45 -3.94
CA GLU A 19 -20.70 -18.20 -4.83
C GLU A 19 -20.00 -16.89 -4.44
N TYR A 20 -18.69 -16.99 -4.23
CA TYR A 20 -17.81 -15.85 -4.04
C TYR A 20 -17.06 -15.61 -5.34
N HIS A 21 -17.22 -14.45 -5.94
CA HIS A 21 -16.59 -14.09 -7.23
C HIS A 21 -15.18 -13.55 -7.07
N ILE A 22 -14.88 -12.97 -5.90
CA ILE A 22 -13.61 -12.32 -5.60
C ILE A 22 -13.18 -12.75 -4.20
N ILE A 23 -11.91 -13.08 -4.05
CA ILE A 23 -11.27 -13.41 -2.79
C ILE A 23 -10.24 -12.34 -2.46
N ALA A 24 -10.41 -11.66 -1.34
CA ALA A 24 -9.46 -10.70 -0.82
C ALA A 24 -8.68 -11.32 0.34
N THR A 25 -7.38 -11.45 0.17
CA THR A 25 -6.47 -11.88 1.23
C THR A 25 -5.81 -10.66 1.83
N MET A 26 -5.93 -10.47 3.15
CA MET A 26 -5.33 -9.35 3.87
C MET A 26 -4.39 -9.86 4.94
N GLN A 27 -3.33 -9.10 5.23
CA GLN A 27 -2.38 -9.43 6.29
C GLN A 27 -2.54 -8.47 7.48
N PRO A 28 -2.58 -8.98 8.72
CA PRO A 28 -2.72 -8.14 9.92
C PRO A 28 -1.46 -7.32 10.21
N THR A 29 -0.34 -7.63 9.54
CA THR A 29 0.94 -6.91 9.62
C THR A 29 0.93 -5.55 8.91
N SER A 30 -0.14 -5.21 8.18
CA SER A 30 -0.34 -3.91 7.53
C SER A 30 -1.45 -3.10 8.21
N PRO A 31 -1.29 -2.66 9.49
CA PRO A 31 -2.36 -2.07 10.29
C PRO A 31 -2.77 -0.66 9.87
N LEU A 32 -1.99 -0.02 9.00
CA LEU A 32 -2.23 1.35 8.53
C LEU A 32 -2.93 1.40 7.17
N LEU A 33 -3.32 0.24 6.61
CA LEU A 33 -4.09 0.17 5.38
C LEU A 33 -5.40 0.97 5.50
N LEU A 34 -5.65 1.86 4.57
CA LEU A 34 -6.87 2.66 4.53
C LEU A 34 -7.98 1.91 3.78
N THR A 35 -9.20 2.03 4.29
CA THR A 35 -10.40 1.45 3.65
C THR A 35 -10.54 1.91 2.20
N ASN A 36 -10.28 3.20 1.93
CA ASN A 36 -10.40 3.74 0.57
C ASN A 36 -9.44 3.09 -0.45
N SER A 37 -8.25 2.68 -0.01
CA SER A 37 -7.28 2.01 -0.89
C SER A 37 -7.75 0.60 -1.25
N LEU A 38 -8.31 -0.12 -0.28
CA LEU A 38 -8.92 -1.43 -0.50
C LEU A 38 -10.18 -1.33 -1.36
N ASP A 39 -11.08 -0.40 -1.05
CA ASP A 39 -12.32 -0.18 -1.80
C ASP A 39 -12.04 0.18 -3.26
N GLY A 40 -11.07 1.07 -3.50
CA GLY A 40 -10.66 1.42 -4.86
C GLY A 40 -10.12 0.23 -5.67
N ALA A 41 -9.38 -0.66 -5.02
CA ALA A 41 -8.90 -1.89 -5.66
C ALA A 41 -10.05 -2.87 -5.94
N LEU A 42 -11.00 -3.02 -5.00
CA LEU A 42 -12.19 -3.83 -5.19
C LEU A 42 -13.09 -3.30 -6.32
N GLU A 43 -13.34 -2.00 -6.34
CA GLU A 43 -14.11 -1.37 -7.42
C GLU A 43 -13.45 -1.58 -8.79
N LYS A 44 -12.13 -1.48 -8.85
CA LYS A 44 -11.37 -1.66 -10.09
C LYS A 44 -11.52 -3.08 -10.65
N ILE A 45 -11.29 -4.11 -9.84
CA ILE A 45 -11.42 -5.51 -10.29
C ILE A 45 -12.88 -5.89 -10.61
N ILE A 46 -13.87 -5.30 -9.92
CA ILE A 46 -15.29 -5.52 -10.21
C ILE A 46 -15.66 -4.94 -11.56
N ASN A 47 -15.17 -3.75 -11.89
CA ASN A 47 -15.56 -3.02 -13.09
C ASN A 47 -14.74 -3.41 -14.34
N ASP A 48 -13.57 -4.02 -14.17
CA ASP A 48 -12.70 -4.44 -15.27
C ASP A 48 -12.50 -5.95 -15.30
N ASN A 49 -13.25 -6.63 -16.14
CA ASN A 49 -13.15 -8.09 -16.33
C ASN A 49 -11.82 -8.55 -16.95
N GLY A 50 -11.00 -7.64 -17.44
CA GLY A 50 -9.65 -7.95 -17.95
C GLY A 50 -8.63 -8.16 -16.86
N ILE A 51 -8.92 -7.78 -15.60
CA ILE A 51 -8.01 -7.93 -14.46
C ILE A 51 -8.34 -9.23 -13.72
N ASP A 52 -7.36 -10.09 -13.57
CA ASP A 52 -7.45 -11.35 -12.81
C ASP A 52 -7.13 -11.15 -11.33
N THR A 53 -6.11 -10.32 -11.04
CA THR A 53 -5.57 -10.12 -9.70
C THR A 53 -5.13 -8.68 -9.52
N ILE A 54 -5.38 -8.11 -8.34
CA ILE A 54 -4.79 -6.83 -7.89
C ILE A 54 -3.95 -7.08 -6.65
N ILE A 55 -2.72 -6.56 -6.66
CA ILE A 55 -1.75 -6.71 -5.57
C ILE A 55 -1.41 -5.34 -5.00
N ALA A 56 -1.43 -5.22 -3.68
CA ALA A 56 -0.95 -4.02 -2.99
C ALA A 56 0.56 -3.89 -3.14
N ALA A 57 1.02 -2.77 -3.66
CA ALA A 57 2.43 -2.51 -3.93
C ALA A 57 2.81 -1.07 -3.60
N LYS A 58 4.12 -0.83 -3.47
CA LYS A 58 4.70 0.50 -3.32
C LYS A 58 5.70 0.81 -4.43
N ASP A 59 5.91 2.09 -4.71
CA ASP A 59 7.00 2.55 -5.59
C ASP A 59 8.35 2.36 -4.89
N ALA A 60 9.11 1.38 -5.36
CA ALA A 60 10.46 1.07 -4.91
C ALA A 60 11.53 1.55 -5.89
N THR A 61 11.18 2.44 -6.82
CA THR A 61 12.08 2.97 -7.85
C THR A 61 13.32 3.61 -7.21
N HIS A 62 14.45 2.93 -7.35
CA HIS A 62 15.73 3.37 -6.82
C HIS A 62 16.88 2.74 -7.59
N LEU A 63 18.11 3.26 -7.41
CA LEU A 63 19.32 2.61 -7.91
C LEU A 63 19.53 1.32 -7.11
N SER A 64 19.21 0.18 -7.70
CA SER A 64 19.26 -1.13 -7.07
C SER A 64 20.31 -2.04 -7.73
N TRP A 65 20.71 -3.09 -7.03
CA TRP A 65 21.71 -4.04 -7.46
C TRP A 65 21.22 -5.47 -7.21
N LYS A 66 21.50 -6.38 -8.11
CA LYS A 66 21.27 -7.81 -7.94
C LYS A 66 22.60 -8.58 -7.80
N LYS A 67 22.57 -9.73 -7.15
CA LYS A 67 23.70 -10.64 -7.06
C LYS A 67 23.48 -11.80 -8.03
N GLU A 68 24.41 -11.97 -8.97
CA GLU A 68 24.45 -13.11 -9.89
C GLU A 68 25.86 -13.70 -9.91
N ASN A 69 25.98 -15.02 -9.74
CA ASN A 69 27.28 -15.74 -9.79
C ASN A 69 28.39 -15.06 -8.96
N ASP A 70 28.08 -14.70 -7.71
CA ASP A 70 28.96 -13.98 -6.77
C ASP A 70 29.42 -12.57 -7.20
N LYS A 71 28.81 -12.00 -8.23
CA LYS A 71 29.03 -10.61 -8.68
C LYS A 71 27.79 -9.76 -8.40
N TYR A 72 28.02 -8.48 -8.13
CA TYR A 72 26.95 -7.49 -8.02
C TYR A 72 26.79 -6.77 -9.35
N LEU A 73 25.58 -6.78 -9.89
CA LEU A 73 25.21 -6.14 -11.15
C LEU A 73 24.15 -5.09 -10.89
N PRO A 74 24.23 -3.90 -11.52
CA PRO A 74 23.17 -2.90 -11.40
C PRO A 74 21.91 -3.38 -12.11
N ASN A 75 20.74 -3.04 -11.54
CA ASN A 75 19.43 -3.23 -12.17
C ASN A 75 19.04 -2.06 -13.09
N TYR A 76 19.96 -1.15 -13.36
CA TYR A 76 19.78 0.01 -14.24
C TYR A 76 20.80 0.02 -15.36
N THR A 77 20.42 0.57 -16.50
CA THR A 77 21.31 0.70 -17.68
C THR A 77 22.19 1.94 -17.58
N GLU A 78 21.67 3.02 -17.01
CA GLU A 78 22.37 4.30 -16.84
C GLU A 78 22.12 4.83 -15.42
N ARG A 79 23.18 5.41 -14.81
CA ARG A 79 23.11 5.99 -13.48
C ARG A 79 22.56 7.41 -13.54
N VAL A 80 21.25 7.53 -13.47
CA VAL A 80 20.52 8.80 -13.52
C VAL A 80 19.81 9.09 -12.19
N ASN A 81 19.21 10.27 -12.06
CA ASN A 81 18.37 10.61 -10.91
C ASN A 81 17.10 9.75 -10.89
N ARG A 82 16.55 9.52 -9.68
CA ARG A 82 15.38 8.64 -9.44
C ARG A 82 14.24 8.87 -10.43
N GLN A 83 13.90 10.12 -10.73
CA GLN A 83 12.81 10.48 -11.63
C GLN A 83 12.98 10.05 -13.10
N TYR A 84 14.18 9.62 -13.48
CA TYR A 84 14.50 9.13 -14.83
C TYR A 84 14.75 7.63 -14.89
N LEU A 85 14.66 6.93 -13.75
CA LEU A 85 14.74 5.47 -13.70
C LEU A 85 13.43 4.85 -14.18
N SER A 86 13.52 3.65 -14.72
CA SER A 86 12.32 2.84 -14.98
C SER A 86 11.61 2.53 -13.65
N PRO A 87 10.28 2.67 -13.59
CA PRO A 87 9.53 2.37 -12.38
C PRO A 87 9.72 0.92 -11.92
N GLU A 88 10.01 0.75 -10.63
CA GLU A 88 10.09 -0.55 -9.97
C GLU A 88 9.10 -0.55 -8.81
N PHE A 89 8.34 -1.66 -8.67
CA PHE A 89 7.33 -1.81 -7.63
C PHE A 89 7.63 -3.03 -6.77
N THR A 90 7.34 -2.92 -5.48
CA THR A 90 7.49 -4.02 -4.52
C THR A 90 6.15 -4.26 -3.82
N GLU A 91 5.75 -5.52 -3.69
CA GLU A 91 4.56 -5.89 -2.91
C GLU A 91 4.72 -5.46 -1.45
N THR A 92 3.63 -4.95 -0.87
CA THR A 92 3.60 -4.51 0.54
C THR A 92 3.06 -5.59 1.47
N GLY A 93 2.46 -6.66 0.92
CA GLY A 93 1.78 -7.67 1.74
C GLY A 93 0.40 -7.23 2.25
N ALA A 94 0.02 -5.97 2.15
CA ALA A 94 -1.22 -5.45 2.75
C ALA A 94 -2.47 -6.21 2.28
N PHE A 95 -2.60 -6.43 0.97
CA PHE A 95 -3.66 -7.27 0.40
C PHE A 95 -3.30 -7.82 -0.98
N LEU A 96 -3.98 -8.91 -1.33
CA LEU A 96 -4.08 -9.47 -2.65
C LEU A 96 -5.55 -9.81 -2.93
N ILE A 97 -6.08 -9.30 -4.03
CA ILE A 97 -7.46 -9.52 -4.46
C ILE A 97 -7.43 -10.31 -5.75
N THR A 98 -8.13 -11.45 -5.81
CA THR A 98 -8.13 -12.32 -6.99
C THR A 98 -9.53 -12.83 -7.30
N ARG A 99 -9.79 -13.15 -8.58
CA ARG A 99 -11.02 -13.81 -9.00
C ARG A 99 -11.05 -15.27 -8.56
N ASN A 100 -12.22 -15.79 -8.29
CA ASN A 100 -12.40 -17.14 -7.77
C ASN A 100 -11.96 -18.24 -8.75
N ASP A 101 -12.02 -17.99 -10.06
CA ASP A 101 -11.62 -18.92 -11.11
C ASP A 101 -10.09 -19.02 -11.28
N ILE A 102 -9.35 -18.11 -10.68
CA ILE A 102 -7.86 -18.10 -10.65
C ILE A 102 -7.33 -18.93 -9.48
N ILE A 103 -8.07 -18.92 -8.36
CA ILE A 103 -7.56 -19.48 -7.10
C ILE A 103 -7.56 -21.02 -7.13
N SER A 104 -6.46 -21.60 -6.70
CA SER A 104 -6.26 -23.04 -6.58
C SER A 104 -5.34 -23.35 -5.39
N GLU A 105 -5.14 -24.63 -5.12
CA GLU A 105 -4.26 -25.08 -4.04
C GLU A 105 -2.83 -24.52 -4.14
N ASN A 106 -2.34 -24.24 -5.36
CA ASN A 106 -0.96 -23.83 -5.59
C ASN A 106 -0.84 -22.47 -6.30
N ASN A 107 -1.92 -21.73 -6.47
CA ASN A 107 -1.90 -20.46 -7.17
C ASN A 107 -3.06 -19.56 -6.77
N ARG A 108 -2.78 -18.26 -6.67
CA ARG A 108 -3.75 -17.19 -6.43
C ARG A 108 -3.47 -15.93 -7.26
N ILE A 109 -2.53 -16.00 -8.20
CA ILE A 109 -2.15 -14.87 -9.06
C ILE A 109 -2.47 -15.25 -10.50
N GLY A 110 -3.29 -14.44 -11.15
CA GLY A 110 -3.66 -14.61 -12.55
C GLY A 110 -2.58 -14.12 -13.52
N LYS A 111 -2.92 -14.12 -14.80
CA LYS A 111 -2.02 -13.65 -15.86
C LYS A 111 -2.08 -12.13 -16.03
N ASN A 112 -3.25 -11.54 -15.82
CA ASN A 112 -3.49 -10.12 -15.95
C ASN A 112 -3.51 -9.48 -14.55
N VAL A 113 -2.33 -9.10 -14.10
CA VAL A 113 -2.13 -8.50 -12.78
C VAL A 113 -2.12 -6.99 -12.90
N ASP A 114 -2.82 -6.31 -11.99
CA ASP A 114 -2.70 -4.89 -11.77
C ASP A 114 -2.21 -4.59 -10.35
N LEU A 115 -1.71 -3.38 -10.12
CA LEU A 115 -1.18 -2.97 -8.83
C LEU A 115 -2.06 -1.88 -8.20
N ALA A 116 -2.37 -2.04 -6.92
CA ALA A 116 -2.88 -0.97 -6.08
C ALA A 116 -1.69 -0.30 -5.40
N LEU A 117 -1.31 0.88 -5.88
CA LEU A 117 -0.16 1.60 -5.33
C LEU A 117 -0.54 2.29 -4.03
N LEU A 118 0.05 1.81 -2.94
CA LEU A 118 -0.05 2.39 -1.62
C LEU A 118 0.99 3.49 -1.43
N SER A 119 0.79 4.36 -0.44
CA SER A 119 1.70 5.45 -0.13
C SER A 119 1.73 5.80 1.36
N GLY A 120 2.85 6.36 1.84
CA GLY A 120 2.99 6.80 3.21
C GLY A 120 2.92 5.65 4.22
N GLY A 121 2.07 5.77 5.24
CA GLY A 121 1.93 4.74 6.28
C GLY A 121 1.39 3.40 5.78
N GLU A 122 0.58 3.39 4.73
CA GLU A 122 0.00 2.17 4.16
C GLU A 122 1.02 1.21 3.55
N GLU A 123 2.23 1.71 3.25
CA GLU A 123 3.34 0.90 2.70
C GLU A 123 4.02 0.02 3.74
N ILE A 124 3.71 0.21 5.03
CA ILE A 124 4.42 -0.43 6.13
C ILE A 124 3.82 -1.81 6.38
N ASP A 125 4.68 -2.81 6.25
CA ASP A 125 4.48 -4.16 6.75
C ASP A 125 5.31 -4.36 8.01
N ILE A 126 4.73 -4.87 9.09
CA ILE A 126 5.42 -5.04 10.38
C ILE A 126 6.21 -6.35 10.38
N ASP A 127 7.48 -6.26 10.01
CA ASP A 127 8.45 -7.36 10.07
C ASP A 127 9.48 -7.17 11.21
N SER A 128 9.61 -5.93 11.72
CA SER A 128 10.61 -5.56 12.72
C SER A 128 10.03 -4.68 13.82
N TYR A 129 10.81 -4.48 14.91
CA TYR A 129 10.44 -3.53 15.97
C TYR A 129 10.47 -2.08 15.49
N GLU A 130 11.28 -1.76 14.51
CA GLU A 130 11.34 -0.45 13.86
C GLU A 130 10.02 -0.16 13.13
N ASP A 131 9.49 -1.12 12.38
CA ASP A 131 8.20 -1.02 11.69
C ASP A 131 7.06 -0.86 12.69
N TRP A 132 7.08 -1.65 13.79
CA TRP A 132 6.12 -1.52 14.88
C TRP A 132 6.12 -0.10 15.46
N SER A 133 7.31 0.43 15.79
CA SER A 133 7.46 1.77 16.36
C SER A 133 6.96 2.84 15.39
N LEU A 134 7.21 2.66 14.09
CA LEU A 134 6.74 3.57 13.05
C LEU A 134 5.21 3.50 12.91
N CYS A 135 4.61 2.32 12.94
CA CYS A 135 3.15 2.15 12.96
C CYS A 135 2.52 2.82 14.18
N GLU A 136 3.10 2.63 15.39
CA GLU A 136 2.62 3.31 16.59
C GLU A 136 2.67 4.84 16.46
N TYR A 137 3.75 5.37 15.89
CA TYR A 137 3.88 6.81 15.63
C TYR A 137 2.75 7.30 14.72
N TYR A 138 2.48 6.60 13.61
CA TYR A 138 1.38 6.98 12.70
C TYR A 138 0.02 6.90 13.37
N LEU A 139 -0.27 5.86 14.16
CA LEU A 139 -1.54 5.68 14.86
C LEU A 139 -1.76 6.71 15.97
N LYS A 140 -0.69 7.16 16.64
CA LYS A 140 -0.75 8.17 17.69
C LYS A 140 -0.76 9.60 17.14
N ARG A 141 -0.46 9.79 15.86
CA ARG A 141 -0.36 11.10 15.22
C ARG A 141 -1.70 11.82 15.25
N LYS A 142 -1.69 13.06 15.71
CA LYS A 142 -2.86 13.94 15.74
C LYS A 142 -2.77 14.97 14.64
N HIS A 143 -3.87 15.25 13.98
CA HIS A 143 -4.00 16.33 13.00
C HIS A 143 -4.59 17.54 13.70
N ILE A 144 -3.89 18.68 13.67
CA ILE A 144 -4.35 19.94 14.25
C ILE A 144 -4.57 20.92 13.10
N LEU A 145 -5.81 21.41 12.97
CA LEU A 145 -6.16 22.44 12.02
C LEU A 145 -6.04 23.81 12.69
N PHE A 146 -5.16 24.65 12.19
CA PHE A 146 -5.09 26.06 12.56
C PHE A 146 -5.92 26.88 11.58
N VAL A 147 -6.89 27.62 12.11
CA VAL A 147 -7.70 28.56 11.32
C VAL A 147 -7.28 29.98 11.69
N VAL A 148 -6.79 30.72 10.71
CA VAL A 148 -6.28 32.07 10.91
C VAL A 148 -6.66 32.98 9.76
N THR A 149 -6.98 34.24 10.06
CA THR A 149 -7.25 35.26 9.05
C THR A 149 -6.05 36.18 8.88
N GLY A 150 -5.64 36.40 7.63
CA GLY A 150 -4.61 37.35 7.25
C GLY A 150 -4.97 38.01 5.91
N ASN A 151 -4.99 39.33 5.87
CA ASN A 151 -5.22 40.11 4.65
C ASN A 151 -4.65 41.53 4.80
N SER A 152 -4.80 42.37 3.77
CA SER A 152 -4.28 43.75 3.78
C SER A 152 -4.90 44.65 4.86
N THR A 153 -6.08 44.31 5.38
CA THR A 153 -6.81 45.12 6.39
C THR A 153 -6.44 44.69 7.80
N VAL A 154 -6.37 43.35 8.06
CA VAL A 154 -6.07 42.78 9.39
C VAL A 154 -4.57 42.62 9.61
N GLY A 155 -3.79 42.59 8.53
CA GLY A 155 -2.36 42.32 8.56
C GLY A 155 -2.04 40.83 8.65
N LEU A 156 -0.72 40.50 8.67
CA LEU A 156 -0.20 39.14 8.71
C LEU A 156 0.27 38.68 10.08
N GLY A 157 0.13 39.52 11.13
CA GLY A 157 0.61 39.23 12.49
C GLY A 157 0.02 37.90 13.04
N HIS A 158 -1.28 37.69 12.84
CA HIS A 158 -1.93 36.44 13.30
C HIS A 158 -1.40 35.21 12.56
N VAL A 159 -1.16 35.31 11.25
CA VAL A 159 -0.58 34.22 10.44
C VAL A 159 0.81 33.89 10.95
N TYR A 160 1.66 34.90 11.18
CA TYR A 160 3.00 34.72 11.68
C TYR A 160 3.04 34.04 13.06
N ASN A 161 2.23 34.53 14.00
CA ASN A 161 2.14 33.93 15.35
C ASN A 161 1.61 32.51 15.32
N THR A 162 0.63 32.20 14.46
CA THR A 162 0.11 30.84 14.29
C THR A 162 1.17 29.90 13.75
N LEU A 163 1.99 30.35 12.80
CA LEU A 163 3.11 29.54 12.27
C LEU A 163 4.18 29.26 13.34
N LEU A 164 4.49 30.25 14.21
CA LEU A 164 5.41 30.01 15.34
C LEU A 164 4.85 28.93 16.28
N ILE A 165 3.59 29.07 16.71
CA ILE A 165 2.93 28.08 17.58
C ILE A 165 2.89 26.70 16.91
N ALA A 166 2.57 26.63 15.62
CA ALA A 166 2.54 25.35 14.88
C ALA A 166 3.91 24.67 14.88
N ASN A 167 5.00 25.43 14.69
CA ASN A 167 6.36 24.90 14.74
C ASN A 167 6.76 24.42 16.16
N ASP A 168 6.33 25.13 17.21
CA ASP A 168 6.62 24.76 18.60
C ASP A 168 5.88 23.46 19.01
N ILE A 169 4.72 23.17 18.44
CA ILE A 169 3.96 21.92 18.70
C ILE A 169 4.57 20.72 17.98
N LEU A 170 5.26 20.95 16.84
CA LEU A 170 5.88 19.88 16.04
C LEU A 170 7.24 19.41 16.60
N ASN A 171 7.86 20.15 17.51
CA ASN A 171 9.10 19.82 18.18
C ASN A 171 8.84 19.24 19.58
#